data_375345472f13437d715446702ee5b8b9
#
_entry.id   375345472f13437d715446702ee5b8b9
#
_cell.length_a   1.000
_cell.length_b   1.000
_cell.length_c   1.000
_cell.angle_alpha   90.00
_cell.angle_beta   90.00
_cell.angle_gamma   90.00
#
_symmetry.space_group_name_H-M   'P 1'
#
loop_
_entity.id
_entity.type
_entity.pdbx_description
1 polymer ?
#
loop_
_entity_poly.entity_id
_entity_poly.type
_entity_poly.pdbx_seq_one_letter_code
_entity_poly.pdbx_strand_id
1 'polypeptide(L)'
;MGWIPREAEIFYIAAHIRRGSGKIILTIAGLWLLLYASFALFSPPLLDDADSVHAEVAREMVARHDWITLYANGIRYLEKAPLMYWSMAASFRLFGAQDWAARLPLAICALALFLTAYATGRRMFASEMAGFYAALILLTSFGIFIYTRILIPDVMVCLWISLAMLMFWISLEQPSRATAWGFAAACALSVLTKGLIGIVFPVAIVVIFLLLQRNLGHLRRWHPLSSLLVFLLIALPWHIAAGIANPSQGQVRGFFWFYFINEQVLRYLNRRVPRDYDTVPLLLFWGLLVVWLAPWIAFVFRALGSVRNQAWTLLIIWAACVMVFFSFSTRQEYYALPALPPIALMIGGWLAREENCSARDPQRVAGRRIAFVLFLLGAVGSGLAGFLAIRAQPVSPGMDISTLLTQNPGEYALSLGHLLDLSTRTMGAFRLPLLLTAIALAAGTLVNLIARSVNMIRIGNYALAAMMVVFLIAAHMALVTFSPVLSSKVLADAIQPRIKAGDVVEINGEYEAGSTLGFYLRRQVRILNGRSSDLWYGSLFDDAPHLFDDDASFRQLWSGSQRIFLWTEQDHVPTLPGPAYAIAHSGGKEILSNQR
;
A
#
# COMPACT_ATOMS: atom_id res chain seq x y z
N MET A 1 -36.84 -26.63 -34.76
CA MET A 1 -37.59 -26.57 -33.47
C MET A 1 -36.65 -26.16 -32.38
N GLY A 2 -36.67 -24.87 -32.04
CA GLY A 2 -35.79 -24.29 -31.01
C GLY A 2 -36.28 -24.67 -29.61
N TRP A 3 -35.39 -25.18 -28.83
CA TRP A 3 -35.60 -25.45 -27.41
C TRP A 3 -35.62 -24.12 -26.66
N ILE A 4 -36.80 -23.65 -26.25
CA ILE A 4 -36.95 -22.54 -25.30
C ILE A 4 -36.92 -23.16 -23.92
N PRO A 5 -35.95 -22.85 -23.06
CA PRO A 5 -35.95 -23.34 -21.67
C PRO A 5 -37.24 -22.86 -20.96
N ARG A 6 -37.92 -23.75 -20.26
CA ARG A 6 -39.11 -23.39 -19.45
C ARG A 6 -38.66 -22.37 -18.36
N GLU A 7 -39.48 -21.39 -18.06
CA GLU A 7 -39.23 -20.35 -17.04
C GLU A 7 -38.69 -20.91 -15.72
N ALA A 8 -39.13 -22.11 -15.32
CA ALA A 8 -38.62 -22.82 -14.14
C ALA A 8 -37.15 -23.22 -14.23
N GLU A 9 -36.64 -23.59 -15.43
CA GLU A 9 -35.19 -23.88 -15.60
C GLU A 9 -34.35 -22.60 -15.55
N ILE A 10 -34.85 -21.50 -16.11
CA ILE A 10 -34.19 -20.19 -16.03
C ILE A 10 -34.13 -19.70 -14.57
N PHE A 11 -35.22 -19.87 -13.82
CA PHE A 11 -35.26 -19.55 -12.37
C PHE A 11 -34.32 -20.44 -11.55
N TYR A 12 -34.27 -21.75 -11.85
CA TYR A 12 -33.40 -22.71 -11.17
C TYR A 12 -31.90 -22.41 -11.47
N ILE A 13 -31.56 -22.13 -12.71
CA ILE A 13 -30.21 -21.74 -13.13
C ILE A 13 -29.82 -20.40 -12.48
N ALA A 14 -30.71 -19.41 -12.49
CA ALA A 14 -30.47 -18.10 -11.86
C ALA A 14 -30.32 -18.22 -10.34
N ALA A 15 -31.10 -19.08 -9.67
CA ALA A 15 -31.01 -19.35 -8.25
C ALA A 15 -29.71 -20.11 -7.88
N HIS A 16 -29.26 -21.04 -8.73
CA HIS A 16 -28.01 -21.78 -8.56
C HIS A 16 -26.79 -20.88 -8.76
N ILE A 17 -26.81 -20.00 -9.77
CA ILE A 17 -25.78 -18.97 -9.99
C ILE A 17 -25.74 -18.00 -8.80
N ARG A 18 -26.89 -17.52 -8.29
CA ARG A 18 -26.94 -16.66 -7.09
C ARG A 18 -26.38 -17.36 -5.83
N ARG A 19 -26.64 -18.65 -5.65
CA ARG A 19 -26.09 -19.42 -4.50
C ARG A 19 -24.59 -19.67 -4.64
N GLY A 20 -24.09 -19.89 -5.84
CA GLY A 20 -22.64 -20.04 -6.12
C GLY A 20 -21.87 -18.75 -5.83
N SER A 21 -22.37 -17.62 -6.34
CA SER A 21 -21.76 -16.30 -6.10
C SER A 21 -21.74 -15.94 -4.62
N GLY A 22 -22.79 -16.27 -3.86
CA GLY A 22 -22.84 -16.00 -2.41
C GLY A 22 -21.72 -16.70 -1.63
N LYS A 23 -21.45 -17.98 -1.93
CA LYS A 23 -20.35 -18.73 -1.28
C LYS A 23 -18.99 -18.14 -1.59
N ILE A 24 -18.76 -17.73 -2.84
CA ILE A 24 -17.49 -17.11 -3.26
C ILE A 24 -17.29 -15.78 -2.52
N ILE A 25 -18.31 -14.92 -2.47
CA ILE A 25 -18.24 -13.64 -1.76
C ILE A 25 -17.94 -13.86 -0.27
N LEU A 26 -18.60 -14.83 0.37
CA LEU A 26 -18.33 -15.18 1.77
C LEU A 26 -16.90 -15.70 1.97
N THR A 27 -16.37 -16.48 1.03
CA THR A 27 -14.98 -16.95 1.10
C THR A 27 -13.98 -15.78 0.98
N ILE A 28 -14.21 -14.86 0.04
CA ILE A 28 -13.39 -13.65 -0.11
C ILE A 28 -13.46 -12.81 1.18
N ALA A 29 -14.66 -12.58 1.71
CA ALA A 29 -14.86 -11.81 2.94
C ALA A 29 -14.22 -12.51 4.16
N GLY A 30 -14.33 -13.83 4.28
CA GLY A 30 -13.70 -14.60 5.35
C GLY A 30 -12.17 -14.56 5.32
N LEU A 31 -11.58 -14.72 4.15
CA LEU A 31 -10.13 -14.57 3.98
C LEU A 31 -9.66 -13.13 4.21
N TRP A 32 -10.43 -12.14 3.75
CA TRP A 32 -10.16 -10.75 4.07
C TRP A 32 -10.23 -10.47 5.57
N LEU A 33 -11.25 -10.98 6.26
CA LEU A 33 -11.35 -10.85 7.71
C LEU A 33 -10.12 -11.44 8.41
N LEU A 34 -9.67 -12.62 7.97
CA LEU A 34 -8.48 -13.28 8.52
C LEU A 34 -7.20 -12.48 8.27
N LEU A 35 -6.97 -12.01 7.04
CA LEU A 35 -5.67 -11.45 6.64
C LEU A 35 -5.60 -9.92 6.75
N TYR A 36 -6.71 -9.20 6.56
CA TYR A 36 -6.71 -7.74 6.46
C TYR A 36 -7.43 -7.06 7.62
N ALA A 37 -8.64 -7.48 7.97
CA ALA A 37 -9.37 -6.86 9.07
C ALA A 37 -8.79 -7.24 10.43
N SER A 38 -8.47 -8.53 10.67
CA SER A 38 -7.84 -8.96 11.92
C SER A 38 -6.48 -8.32 12.14
N PHE A 39 -5.69 -8.17 11.08
CA PHE A 39 -4.38 -7.53 11.16
C PHE A 39 -4.46 -6.01 11.29
N ALA A 40 -5.57 -5.37 10.89
CA ALA A 40 -5.83 -3.98 11.24
C ALA A 40 -6.04 -3.81 12.75
N LEU A 41 -6.69 -4.78 13.42
CA LEU A 41 -6.93 -4.77 14.86
C LEU A 41 -5.69 -5.15 15.69
N PHE A 42 -4.91 -6.11 15.20
CA PHE A 42 -3.75 -6.68 15.90
C PHE A 42 -2.43 -6.35 15.20
N SER A 43 -2.38 -5.25 14.46
CA SER A 43 -1.18 -4.88 13.73
C SER A 43 -0.11 -4.31 14.65
N PRO A 44 1.15 -4.26 14.19
CA PRO A 44 2.20 -3.55 14.90
C PRO A 44 1.81 -2.07 15.09
N PRO A 45 2.49 -1.34 15.98
CA PRO A 45 2.32 0.10 16.08
C PRO A 45 2.49 0.78 14.72
N LEU A 46 2.06 2.04 14.60
CA LEU A 46 2.40 2.84 13.44
C LEU A 46 3.92 2.93 13.33
N LEU A 47 4.40 2.88 12.10
CA LEU A 47 5.80 3.03 11.80
C LEU A 47 6.16 4.51 11.72
N ASP A 48 7.38 4.86 12.06
CA ASP A 48 7.92 6.18 11.77
C ASP A 48 7.90 6.42 10.24
N ASP A 49 7.99 7.65 9.79
CA ASP A 49 7.82 8.07 8.40
C ASP A 49 6.36 7.93 7.91
N ALA A 50 6.10 7.22 6.83
CA ALA A 50 4.84 7.23 6.10
C ALA A 50 3.60 6.97 6.96
N ASP A 51 3.63 5.95 7.86
CA ASP A 51 2.46 5.60 8.67
C ASP A 51 2.03 6.72 9.61
N SER A 52 2.98 7.20 10.41
CA SER A 52 2.70 8.15 11.46
C SER A 52 2.48 9.56 10.93
N VAL A 53 3.19 9.98 9.87
CA VAL A 53 2.94 11.27 9.22
C VAL A 53 1.51 11.30 8.68
N HIS A 54 1.07 10.25 7.96
CA HIS A 54 -0.28 10.20 7.43
C HIS A 54 -1.36 10.10 8.52
N ALA A 55 -1.11 9.33 9.57
CA ALA A 55 -2.02 9.23 10.72
C ALA A 55 -2.09 10.57 11.49
N GLU A 56 -0.96 11.26 11.66
CA GLU A 56 -0.91 12.57 12.30
C GLU A 56 -1.70 13.62 11.54
N VAL A 57 -1.57 13.65 10.20
CA VAL A 57 -2.40 14.53 9.36
C VAL A 57 -3.90 14.30 9.62
N ALA A 58 -4.33 13.05 9.67
CA ALA A 58 -5.74 12.73 9.94
C ALA A 58 -6.14 13.08 11.39
N ARG A 59 -5.24 12.92 12.36
CA ARG A 59 -5.47 13.30 13.76
C ARG A 59 -5.60 14.81 13.91
N GLU A 60 -4.71 15.59 13.29
CA GLU A 60 -4.77 17.05 13.32
C GLU A 60 -6.00 17.59 12.60
N MET A 61 -6.42 16.96 11.50
CA MET A 61 -7.67 17.31 10.81
C MET A 61 -8.87 17.24 11.76
N VAL A 62 -8.95 16.19 12.59
CA VAL A 62 -10.00 16.05 13.60
C VAL A 62 -9.84 17.09 14.72
N ALA A 63 -8.63 17.29 15.23
CA ALA A 63 -8.34 18.18 16.35
C ALA A 63 -8.56 19.67 15.99
N ARG A 64 -8.19 20.07 14.77
CA ARG A 64 -8.34 21.44 14.26
C ARG A 64 -9.71 21.73 13.67
N HIS A 65 -10.53 20.69 13.41
CA HIS A 65 -11.77 20.81 12.64
C HIS A 65 -11.55 21.39 11.23
N ASP A 66 -10.34 21.24 10.66
CA ASP A 66 -10.00 21.69 9.31
C ASP A 66 -9.94 20.48 8.37
N TRP A 67 -10.87 20.42 7.42
CA TRP A 67 -11.03 19.35 6.42
C TRP A 67 -10.49 19.76 5.04
N ILE A 68 -9.91 20.96 4.95
CA ILE A 68 -9.43 21.56 3.71
C ILE A 68 -7.90 21.56 3.67
N THR A 69 -7.26 22.23 4.63
CA THR A 69 -5.80 22.25 4.74
C THR A 69 -5.31 21.08 5.56
N LEU A 70 -4.37 20.34 5.03
CA LEU A 70 -3.71 19.25 5.73
C LEU A 70 -2.56 19.80 6.58
N TYR A 71 -2.40 19.28 7.78
CA TYR A 71 -1.31 19.65 8.69
C TYR A 71 -0.66 18.40 9.27
N ALA A 72 0.67 18.40 9.36
CA ALA A 72 1.45 17.43 10.12
C ALA A 72 2.35 18.18 11.10
N ASN A 73 2.34 17.80 12.37
CA ASN A 73 3.07 18.50 13.44
C ASN A 73 2.80 20.01 13.50
N GLY A 74 1.58 20.42 13.16
CA GLY A 74 1.18 21.81 13.11
C GLY A 74 1.58 22.57 11.85
N ILE A 75 2.35 21.99 10.96
CA ILE A 75 2.86 22.58 9.73
C ILE A 75 1.99 22.14 8.55
N ARG A 76 1.77 23.05 7.59
CA ARG A 76 0.99 22.76 6.37
C ARG A 76 1.62 21.62 5.58
N TYR A 77 0.82 20.61 5.26
CA TYR A 77 1.21 19.43 4.51
C TYR A 77 0.52 19.44 3.15
N LEU A 78 1.11 20.09 2.15
CA LEU A 78 0.47 20.37 0.86
C LEU A 78 0.71 19.32 -0.24
N GLU A 79 1.37 18.23 0.08
CA GLU A 79 1.87 17.25 -0.90
C GLU A 79 0.80 16.30 -1.43
N LYS A 80 -0.22 16.04 -0.66
CA LYS A 80 -1.14 14.92 -0.89
C LYS A 80 -2.59 15.38 -1.03
N ALA A 81 -3.39 14.54 -1.69
CA ALA A 81 -4.83 14.70 -1.82
C ALA A 81 -5.57 14.19 -0.57
N PRO A 82 -6.83 14.63 -0.32
CA PRO A 82 -7.45 14.51 1.00
C PRO A 82 -8.15 13.18 1.30
N LEU A 83 -8.51 12.36 0.30
CA LEU A 83 -9.49 11.28 0.49
C LEU A 83 -9.04 10.22 1.50
N MET A 84 -7.76 9.87 1.50
CA MET A 84 -7.22 8.93 2.49
C MET A 84 -7.31 9.53 3.91
N TYR A 85 -6.94 10.80 4.07
CA TYR A 85 -6.99 11.50 5.36
C TYR A 85 -8.42 11.69 5.85
N TRP A 86 -9.36 12.05 4.97
CA TRP A 86 -10.78 12.11 5.31
C TRP A 86 -11.31 10.77 5.82
N SER A 87 -10.93 9.67 5.17
CA SER A 87 -11.36 8.35 5.60
C SER A 87 -10.76 7.92 6.94
N MET A 88 -9.47 8.24 7.19
CA MET A 88 -8.83 8.03 8.49
C MET A 88 -9.41 8.94 9.57
N ALA A 89 -9.62 10.23 9.28
CA ALA A 89 -10.23 11.18 10.21
C ALA A 89 -11.66 10.77 10.60
N ALA A 90 -12.45 10.27 9.64
CA ALA A 90 -13.76 9.69 9.92
C ALA A 90 -13.66 8.46 10.85
N SER A 91 -12.70 7.56 10.59
CA SER A 91 -12.40 6.42 11.47
C SER A 91 -11.97 6.89 12.87
N PHE A 92 -11.13 7.90 12.98
CA PHE A 92 -10.70 8.47 14.27
C PHE A 92 -11.83 9.14 15.05
N ARG A 93 -12.78 9.78 14.38
CA ARG A 93 -13.97 10.32 15.05
C ARG A 93 -14.86 9.24 15.64
N LEU A 94 -14.93 8.06 15.03
CA LEU A 94 -15.77 6.95 15.48
C LEU A 94 -15.08 6.10 16.56
N PHE A 95 -13.78 5.87 16.42
CA PHE A 95 -13.04 4.87 17.21
C PHE A 95 -11.88 5.45 18.02
N GLY A 96 -11.61 6.74 17.91
CA GLY A 96 -10.42 7.37 18.47
C GLY A 96 -9.18 7.20 17.58
N ALA A 97 -8.16 8.04 17.81
CA ALA A 97 -6.89 7.97 17.11
C ALA A 97 -6.05 6.81 17.66
N GLN A 98 -6.12 5.67 16.98
CA GLN A 98 -5.46 4.41 17.33
C GLN A 98 -4.89 3.76 16.07
N ASP A 99 -3.88 2.89 16.24
CA ASP A 99 -3.16 2.22 15.15
C ASP A 99 -4.09 1.48 14.18
N TRP A 100 -5.01 0.69 14.70
CA TRP A 100 -5.96 -0.07 13.89
C TRP A 100 -7.00 0.83 13.21
N ALA A 101 -7.42 1.91 13.88
CA ALA A 101 -8.39 2.85 13.32
C ALA A 101 -7.81 3.62 12.13
N ALA A 102 -6.49 3.89 12.12
CA ALA A 102 -5.78 4.46 10.99
C ALA A 102 -5.79 3.50 9.77
N ARG A 103 -5.60 2.20 10.00
CA ARG A 103 -5.50 1.17 8.94
C ARG A 103 -6.85 0.66 8.43
N LEU A 104 -7.92 0.81 9.20
CA LEU A 104 -9.25 0.28 8.86
C LEU A 104 -9.76 0.75 7.49
N PRO A 105 -9.66 2.04 7.09
CA PRO A 105 -10.11 2.48 5.78
C PRO A 105 -9.41 1.77 4.61
N LEU A 106 -8.09 1.56 4.70
CA LEU A 106 -7.35 0.82 3.68
C LEU A 106 -7.72 -0.66 3.64
N ALA A 107 -7.98 -1.28 4.80
CA ALA A 107 -8.47 -2.66 4.85
C ALA A 107 -9.83 -2.81 4.17
N ILE A 108 -10.75 -1.85 4.37
CA ILE A 108 -12.06 -1.81 3.69
C ILE A 108 -11.87 -1.61 2.17
N CYS A 109 -10.97 -0.72 1.75
CA CYS A 109 -10.65 -0.52 0.34
C CYS A 109 -10.08 -1.80 -0.31
N ALA A 110 -9.27 -2.57 0.42
CA ALA A 110 -8.77 -3.85 -0.06
C ALA A 110 -9.90 -4.85 -0.30
N LEU A 111 -10.89 -4.97 0.61
CA LEU A 111 -12.08 -5.80 0.38
C LEU A 111 -12.83 -5.37 -0.87
N ALA A 112 -13.09 -4.08 -1.01
CA ALA A 112 -13.76 -3.54 -2.17
C ALA A 112 -12.98 -3.82 -3.47
N LEU A 113 -11.64 -3.74 -3.45
CA LEU A 113 -10.77 -4.11 -4.57
C LEU A 113 -10.92 -5.58 -4.93
N PHE A 114 -10.91 -6.50 -3.96
CA PHE A 114 -11.08 -7.93 -4.21
C PHE A 114 -12.45 -8.26 -4.80
N LEU A 115 -13.51 -7.65 -4.28
CA LEU A 115 -14.86 -7.81 -4.82
C LEU A 115 -14.99 -7.20 -6.23
N THR A 116 -14.33 -6.08 -6.49
CA THR A 116 -14.26 -5.46 -7.82
C THR A 116 -13.53 -6.37 -8.81
N ALA A 117 -12.39 -6.95 -8.42
CA ALA A 117 -11.65 -7.90 -9.24
C ALA A 117 -12.49 -9.16 -9.53
N TYR A 118 -13.21 -9.68 -8.53
CA TYR A 118 -14.16 -10.79 -8.72
C TYR A 118 -15.24 -10.43 -9.75
N ALA A 119 -15.89 -9.29 -9.58
CA ALA A 119 -16.96 -8.84 -10.48
C ALA A 119 -16.45 -8.62 -11.92
N THR A 120 -15.26 -8.02 -12.05
CA THR A 120 -14.62 -7.76 -13.34
C THR A 120 -14.23 -9.06 -14.03
N GLY A 121 -13.54 -9.97 -13.34
CA GLY A 121 -13.10 -11.24 -13.91
C GLY A 121 -14.28 -12.14 -14.30
N ARG A 122 -15.32 -12.21 -13.44
CA ARG A 122 -16.55 -12.93 -13.75
C ARG A 122 -17.19 -12.42 -15.04
N ARG A 123 -17.25 -11.10 -15.21
CA ARG A 123 -17.90 -10.49 -16.37
C ARG A 123 -17.04 -10.59 -17.63
N MET A 124 -15.76 -10.26 -17.55
CA MET A 124 -14.85 -10.30 -18.70
C MET A 124 -14.67 -11.70 -19.29
N PHE A 125 -14.67 -12.72 -18.46
CA PHE A 125 -14.41 -14.11 -18.86
C PHE A 125 -15.66 -15.00 -18.82
N ALA A 126 -16.84 -14.45 -18.50
CA ALA A 126 -18.08 -15.20 -18.31
C ALA A 126 -17.91 -16.44 -17.40
N SER A 127 -17.11 -16.30 -16.33
CA SER A 127 -16.71 -17.41 -15.45
C SER A 127 -16.60 -16.96 -14.00
N GLU A 128 -17.37 -17.58 -13.12
CA GLU A 128 -17.31 -17.36 -11.66
C GLU A 128 -15.90 -17.65 -11.12
N MET A 129 -15.27 -18.72 -11.62
CA MET A 129 -13.95 -19.13 -11.18
C MET A 129 -12.85 -18.17 -11.65
N ALA A 130 -12.99 -17.55 -12.83
CA ALA A 130 -12.04 -16.53 -13.28
C ALA A 130 -12.07 -15.30 -12.37
N GLY A 131 -13.26 -14.85 -11.98
CA GLY A 131 -13.42 -13.78 -11.01
C GLY A 131 -12.88 -14.15 -9.63
N PHE A 132 -13.19 -15.36 -9.15
CA PHE A 132 -12.70 -15.84 -7.85
C PHE A 132 -11.18 -15.93 -7.80
N TYR A 133 -10.54 -16.50 -8.83
CA TYR A 133 -9.09 -16.58 -8.89
C TYR A 133 -8.43 -15.20 -8.99
N ALA A 134 -9.00 -14.26 -9.73
CA ALA A 134 -8.49 -12.88 -9.77
C ALA A 134 -8.52 -12.22 -8.38
N ALA A 135 -9.63 -12.36 -7.66
CA ALA A 135 -9.75 -11.87 -6.29
C ALA A 135 -8.79 -12.58 -5.32
N LEU A 136 -8.67 -13.91 -5.43
CA LEU A 136 -7.80 -14.73 -4.59
C LEU A 136 -6.32 -14.38 -4.78
N ILE A 137 -5.90 -14.13 -6.03
CA ILE A 137 -4.54 -13.69 -6.37
C ILE A 137 -4.23 -12.35 -5.69
N LEU A 138 -5.11 -11.34 -5.82
CA LEU A 138 -4.90 -10.05 -5.17
C LEU A 138 -4.93 -10.16 -3.65
N LEU A 139 -5.86 -10.92 -3.10
CA LEU A 139 -6.01 -11.15 -1.65
C LEU A 139 -4.77 -11.79 -1.04
N THR A 140 -4.13 -12.70 -1.78
CA THR A 140 -2.93 -13.41 -1.34
C THR A 140 -1.64 -12.84 -1.92
N SER A 141 -1.67 -11.69 -2.60
CA SER A 141 -0.48 -11.01 -3.11
C SER A 141 0.25 -10.27 -1.98
N PHE A 142 1.57 -10.40 -1.92
CA PHE A 142 2.38 -9.72 -0.93
C PHE A 142 2.31 -8.20 -1.07
N GLY A 143 2.25 -7.68 -2.31
CA GLY A 143 2.20 -6.24 -2.56
C GLY A 143 0.94 -5.57 -1.97
N ILE A 144 -0.27 -6.11 -2.20
CA ILE A 144 -1.49 -5.55 -1.59
C ILE A 144 -1.45 -5.71 -0.07
N PHE A 145 -0.93 -6.85 0.42
CA PHE A 145 -0.85 -7.13 1.85
C PHE A 145 0.04 -6.12 2.58
N ILE A 146 1.28 -5.91 2.15
CA ILE A 146 2.22 -5.05 2.85
C ILE A 146 1.78 -3.57 2.81
N TYR A 147 1.27 -3.10 1.67
CA TYR A 147 0.81 -1.72 1.49
C TYR A 147 -0.62 -1.44 1.99
N THR A 148 -1.21 -2.37 2.73
CA THR A 148 -2.33 -2.13 3.65
C THR A 148 -1.88 -2.05 5.12
N ARG A 149 -0.62 -2.42 5.43
CA ARG A 149 0.01 -2.26 6.75
C ARG A 149 0.78 -0.95 6.82
N ILE A 150 1.42 -0.58 5.73
CA ILE A 150 2.00 0.75 5.56
C ILE A 150 0.91 1.67 5.01
N LEU A 151 0.66 2.79 5.68
CA LEU A 151 -0.43 3.71 5.35
C LEU A 151 -0.09 4.56 4.12
N ILE A 152 -0.20 3.98 2.92
CA ILE A 152 -0.06 4.70 1.66
C ILE A 152 -1.33 4.60 0.81
N PRO A 153 -1.63 5.62 -0.03
CA PRO A 153 -2.89 5.70 -0.77
C PRO A 153 -3.03 4.69 -1.92
N ASP A 154 -1.98 3.95 -2.27
CA ASP A 154 -1.89 3.18 -3.51
C ASP A 154 -2.90 2.05 -3.64
N VAL A 155 -3.24 1.36 -2.55
CA VAL A 155 -4.31 0.34 -2.58
C VAL A 155 -5.67 0.98 -2.89
N MET A 156 -5.90 2.19 -2.38
CA MET A 156 -7.10 2.98 -2.68
C MET A 156 -7.13 3.39 -4.18
N VAL A 157 -5.99 3.80 -4.74
CA VAL A 157 -5.84 4.08 -6.17
C VAL A 157 -6.13 2.83 -7.01
N CYS A 158 -5.63 1.66 -6.60
CA CYS A 158 -5.93 0.39 -7.28
C CYS A 158 -7.42 0.10 -7.32
N LEU A 159 -8.14 0.36 -6.21
CA LEU A 159 -9.60 0.20 -6.16
C LEU A 159 -10.29 1.11 -7.17
N TRP A 160 -9.98 2.42 -7.15
CA TRP A 160 -10.66 3.37 -8.02
C TRP A 160 -10.40 3.13 -9.50
N ILE A 161 -9.15 2.83 -9.89
CA ILE A 161 -8.82 2.46 -11.26
C ILE A 161 -9.54 1.17 -11.64
N SER A 162 -9.61 0.17 -10.78
CA SER A 162 -10.31 -1.10 -11.04
C SER A 162 -11.81 -0.89 -11.22
N LEU A 163 -12.44 -0.03 -10.41
CA LEU A 163 -13.85 0.36 -10.57
C LEU A 163 -14.07 1.12 -11.87
N ALA A 164 -13.19 2.06 -12.23
CA ALA A 164 -13.27 2.76 -13.52
C ALA A 164 -13.20 1.76 -14.68
N MET A 165 -12.27 0.80 -14.66
CA MET A 165 -12.15 -0.21 -15.70
C MET A 165 -13.36 -1.16 -15.74
N LEU A 166 -13.95 -1.50 -14.60
CA LEU A 166 -15.20 -2.28 -14.55
C LEU A 166 -16.36 -1.49 -15.20
N MET A 167 -16.52 -0.20 -14.85
CA MET A 167 -17.56 0.65 -15.44
C MET A 167 -17.35 0.81 -16.96
N PHE A 168 -16.12 0.98 -17.39
CA PHE A 168 -15.78 1.02 -18.82
C PHE A 168 -16.13 -0.31 -19.50
N TRP A 169 -15.75 -1.45 -18.94
CA TRP A 169 -16.07 -2.75 -19.52
C TRP A 169 -17.58 -2.97 -19.66
N ILE A 170 -18.34 -2.64 -18.61
CA ILE A 170 -19.81 -2.71 -18.66
C ILE A 170 -20.37 -1.81 -19.77
N SER A 171 -19.78 -0.63 -19.97
CA SER A 171 -20.23 0.30 -21.01
C SER A 171 -20.03 -0.20 -22.43
N LEU A 172 -19.03 -1.07 -22.66
CA LEU A 172 -18.81 -1.70 -23.98
C LEU A 172 -19.98 -2.62 -24.37
N GLU A 173 -20.62 -3.24 -23.38
CA GLU A 173 -21.79 -4.10 -23.58
C GLU A 173 -23.07 -3.25 -23.65
N GLN A 174 -23.26 -2.34 -22.71
CA GLN A 174 -24.43 -1.48 -22.56
C GLN A 174 -24.06 -0.06 -22.16
N PRO A 175 -23.80 0.84 -23.11
CA PRO A 175 -23.54 2.24 -22.82
C PRO A 175 -24.71 2.88 -22.07
N SER A 176 -24.43 3.45 -20.91
CA SER A 176 -25.46 4.10 -20.07
C SER A 176 -24.87 5.29 -19.30
N ARG A 177 -25.74 6.19 -18.83
CA ARG A 177 -25.31 7.28 -17.93
C ARG A 177 -24.70 6.73 -16.65
N ALA A 178 -25.27 5.66 -16.10
CA ALA A 178 -24.77 5.05 -14.86
C ALA A 178 -23.32 4.57 -14.99
N THR A 179 -22.97 3.87 -16.09
CA THR A 179 -21.60 3.43 -16.34
C THR A 179 -20.64 4.60 -16.58
N ALA A 180 -21.10 5.63 -17.31
CA ALA A 180 -20.33 6.83 -17.58
C ALA A 180 -20.05 7.66 -16.30
N TRP A 181 -21.07 7.87 -15.49
CA TRP A 181 -20.95 8.58 -14.22
C TRP A 181 -20.14 7.78 -13.19
N GLY A 182 -20.32 6.45 -13.14
CA GLY A 182 -19.53 5.57 -12.29
C GLY A 182 -18.02 5.61 -12.63
N PHE A 183 -17.69 5.62 -13.93
CA PHE A 183 -16.31 5.81 -14.39
C PHE A 183 -15.76 7.19 -13.97
N ALA A 184 -16.52 8.26 -14.21
CA ALA A 184 -16.12 9.62 -13.87
C ALA A 184 -15.94 9.79 -12.35
N ALA A 185 -16.85 9.25 -11.54
CA ALA A 185 -16.76 9.27 -10.09
C ALA A 185 -15.54 8.50 -9.58
N ALA A 186 -15.25 7.31 -10.13
CA ALA A 186 -14.06 6.54 -9.78
C ALA A 186 -12.77 7.31 -10.13
N CYS A 187 -12.70 7.96 -11.30
CA CYS A 187 -11.57 8.84 -11.65
C CYS A 187 -11.43 10.01 -10.69
N ALA A 188 -12.54 10.67 -10.32
CA ALA A 188 -12.53 11.80 -9.39
C ALA A 188 -12.05 11.40 -7.98
N LEU A 189 -12.54 10.25 -7.47
CA LEU A 189 -12.08 9.69 -6.19
C LEU A 189 -10.62 9.29 -6.24
N SER A 190 -10.14 8.77 -7.36
CA SER A 190 -8.72 8.48 -7.56
C SER A 190 -7.86 9.75 -7.55
N VAL A 191 -8.34 10.84 -8.18
CA VAL A 191 -7.67 12.16 -8.13
C VAL A 191 -7.64 12.71 -6.70
N LEU A 192 -8.73 12.60 -5.95
CA LEU A 192 -8.79 12.98 -4.53
C LEU A 192 -7.96 12.05 -3.63
N THR A 193 -7.49 10.91 -4.15
CA THR A 193 -6.60 9.98 -3.41
C THR A 193 -5.11 10.28 -3.65
N LYS A 194 -4.70 10.47 -4.91
CA LYS A 194 -3.27 10.59 -5.25
C LYS A 194 -2.95 11.58 -6.38
N GLY A 195 -3.92 12.39 -6.81
CA GLY A 195 -3.71 13.42 -7.82
C GLY A 195 -3.90 12.94 -9.26
N LEU A 196 -3.21 13.58 -10.20
CA LEU A 196 -3.49 13.47 -11.64
C LEU A 196 -3.40 12.05 -12.22
N ILE A 197 -2.61 11.15 -11.65
CA ILE A 197 -2.55 9.75 -12.11
C ILE A 197 -3.92 9.07 -12.03
N GLY A 198 -4.79 9.54 -11.14
CA GLY A 198 -6.15 9.03 -10.96
C GLY A 198 -7.07 9.23 -12.17
N ILE A 199 -6.78 10.18 -13.03
CA ILE A 199 -7.49 10.38 -14.31
C ILE A 199 -6.62 9.99 -15.50
N VAL A 200 -5.32 10.24 -15.45
CA VAL A 200 -4.39 9.96 -16.56
C VAL A 200 -4.41 8.48 -16.94
N PHE A 201 -4.31 7.58 -15.98
CA PHE A 201 -4.30 6.14 -16.27
C PHE A 201 -5.64 5.66 -16.85
N PRO A 202 -6.80 5.85 -16.19
CA PRO A 202 -8.06 5.36 -16.75
C PRO A 202 -8.36 5.93 -18.16
N VAL A 203 -8.12 7.23 -18.36
CA VAL A 203 -8.37 7.86 -19.66
C VAL A 203 -7.41 7.35 -20.73
N ALA A 204 -6.11 7.26 -20.44
CA ALA A 204 -5.12 6.74 -21.37
C ALA A 204 -5.44 5.29 -21.78
N ILE A 205 -5.76 4.42 -20.80
CA ILE A 205 -6.13 3.03 -21.05
C ILE A 205 -7.34 2.94 -21.99
N VAL A 206 -8.41 3.69 -21.68
CA VAL A 206 -9.65 3.70 -22.48
C VAL A 206 -9.38 4.22 -23.88
N VAL A 207 -8.68 5.34 -24.02
CA VAL A 207 -8.37 5.94 -25.33
C VAL A 207 -7.53 5.00 -26.18
N ILE A 208 -6.44 4.45 -25.65
CA ILE A 208 -5.57 3.51 -26.36
C ILE A 208 -6.36 2.27 -26.77
N PHE A 209 -7.18 1.71 -25.86
CA PHE A 209 -8.03 0.56 -26.17
C PHE A 209 -9.00 0.87 -27.32
N LEU A 210 -9.75 1.97 -27.26
CA LEU A 210 -10.71 2.34 -28.29
C LEU A 210 -10.07 2.67 -29.64
N LEU A 211 -8.86 3.26 -29.64
CA LEU A 211 -8.05 3.46 -30.84
C LEU A 211 -7.69 2.13 -31.50
N LEU A 212 -7.15 1.18 -30.73
CA LEU A 212 -6.78 -0.15 -31.23
C LEU A 212 -7.99 -0.95 -31.73
N GLN A 213 -9.15 -0.79 -31.07
CA GLN A 213 -10.40 -1.42 -31.49
C GLN A 213 -11.11 -0.65 -32.63
N ARG A 214 -10.57 0.50 -33.09
CA ARG A 214 -11.19 1.40 -34.09
C ARG A 214 -12.61 1.82 -33.70
N ASN A 215 -12.88 2.00 -32.40
CA ASN A 215 -14.22 2.27 -31.87
C ASN A 215 -14.29 3.60 -31.07
N LEU A 216 -13.63 4.65 -31.53
CA LEU A 216 -13.69 5.97 -30.87
C LEU A 216 -15.12 6.55 -30.83
N GLY A 217 -16.03 6.09 -31.71
CA GLY A 217 -17.44 6.45 -31.67
C GLY A 217 -18.15 6.11 -30.37
N HIS A 218 -17.61 5.13 -29.59
CA HIS A 218 -18.11 4.78 -28.26
C HIS A 218 -18.09 5.97 -27.30
N LEU A 219 -17.04 6.82 -27.33
CA LEU A 219 -16.93 8.00 -26.47
C LEU A 219 -18.11 8.96 -26.62
N ARG A 220 -18.62 9.14 -27.83
CA ARG A 220 -19.80 10.01 -28.07
C ARG A 220 -21.08 9.43 -27.47
N ARG A 221 -21.23 8.10 -27.47
CA ARG A 221 -22.37 7.38 -26.87
C ARG A 221 -22.29 7.31 -25.35
N TRP A 222 -21.12 7.54 -24.77
CA TRP A 222 -20.85 7.38 -23.34
C TRP A 222 -20.95 8.70 -22.56
N HIS A 223 -21.84 9.60 -23.02
CA HIS A 223 -22.22 10.83 -22.30
C HIS A 223 -21.07 11.67 -21.76
N PRO A 224 -20.07 12.09 -22.57
CA PRO A 224 -18.82 12.70 -22.10
C PRO A 224 -19.03 14.00 -21.32
N LEU A 225 -19.97 14.86 -21.72
CA LEU A 225 -20.21 16.13 -21.04
C LEU A 225 -20.76 15.95 -19.63
N SER A 226 -21.74 15.04 -19.45
CA SER A 226 -22.28 14.76 -18.12
C SER A 226 -21.27 14.00 -17.24
N SER A 227 -20.41 13.19 -17.82
CA SER A 227 -19.31 12.53 -17.11
C SER A 227 -18.27 13.54 -16.63
N LEU A 228 -17.91 14.51 -17.48
CA LEU A 228 -17.03 15.61 -17.07
C LEU A 228 -17.63 16.42 -15.93
N LEU A 229 -18.93 16.71 -15.98
CA LEU A 229 -19.62 17.42 -14.90
C LEU A 229 -19.56 16.63 -13.58
N VAL A 230 -19.83 15.33 -13.60
CA VAL A 230 -19.73 14.47 -12.39
C VAL A 230 -18.30 14.46 -11.86
N PHE A 231 -17.29 14.33 -12.73
CA PHE A 231 -15.89 14.39 -12.34
C PHE A 231 -15.54 15.72 -11.65
N LEU A 232 -15.93 16.84 -12.27
CA LEU A 232 -15.64 18.18 -11.73
C LEU A 232 -16.37 18.43 -10.41
N LEU A 233 -17.64 18.03 -10.29
CA LEU A 233 -18.41 18.19 -9.05
C LEU A 233 -17.79 17.43 -7.86
N ILE A 234 -17.11 16.32 -8.10
CA ILE A 234 -16.48 15.53 -7.05
C ILE A 234 -15.04 16.02 -6.77
N ALA A 235 -14.23 16.18 -7.82
CA ALA A 235 -12.81 16.47 -7.66
C ALA A 235 -12.50 17.95 -7.37
N LEU A 236 -13.20 18.88 -8.04
CA LEU A 236 -12.83 20.28 -8.07
C LEU A 236 -13.06 21.04 -6.75
N PRO A 237 -14.15 20.79 -5.98
CA PRO A 237 -14.45 21.61 -4.79
C PRO A 237 -13.31 21.66 -3.78
N TRP A 238 -12.72 20.52 -3.44
CA TRP A 238 -11.58 20.50 -2.50
C TRP A 238 -10.36 21.22 -3.06
N HIS A 239 -10.01 20.99 -4.33
CA HIS A 239 -8.82 21.62 -4.93
C HIS A 239 -8.95 23.15 -4.97
N ILE A 240 -10.15 23.66 -5.24
CA ILE A 240 -10.42 25.11 -5.18
C ILE A 240 -10.32 25.61 -3.74
N ALA A 241 -10.98 24.94 -2.79
CA ALA A 241 -10.96 25.33 -1.39
C ALA A 241 -9.53 25.31 -0.81
N ALA A 242 -8.74 24.26 -1.11
CA ALA A 242 -7.35 24.15 -0.70
C ALA A 242 -6.48 25.26 -1.30
N GLY A 243 -6.72 25.61 -2.59
CA GLY A 243 -6.03 26.71 -3.24
C GLY A 243 -6.33 28.08 -2.64
N ILE A 244 -7.59 28.32 -2.25
CA ILE A 244 -8.01 29.57 -1.58
C ILE A 244 -7.44 29.64 -0.15
N ALA A 245 -7.46 28.53 0.59
CA ALA A 245 -6.97 28.44 1.96
C ALA A 245 -5.43 28.55 2.06
N ASN A 246 -4.72 28.20 0.98
CA ASN A 246 -3.25 28.22 0.96
C ASN A 246 -2.71 29.02 -0.23
N PRO A 247 -2.90 30.37 -0.21
CA PRO A 247 -2.40 31.27 -1.25
C PRO A 247 -0.87 31.39 -1.19
N SER A 248 -0.29 31.99 -2.21
CA SER A 248 1.14 32.37 -2.19
C SER A 248 1.39 33.46 -1.13
N GLN A 249 2.53 33.37 -0.43
CA GLN A 249 2.98 34.34 0.58
C GLN A 249 4.42 34.75 0.25
N GLY A 250 4.61 36.00 -0.10
CA GLY A 250 5.94 36.51 -0.49
C GLY A 250 6.56 35.69 -1.62
N GLN A 251 7.66 35.01 -1.33
CA GLN A 251 8.35 34.15 -2.28
C GLN A 251 7.85 32.69 -2.26
N VAL A 252 7.05 32.32 -1.27
CA VAL A 252 6.49 30.97 -1.15
C VAL A 252 5.26 30.85 -2.07
N ARG A 253 5.33 29.95 -3.02
CA ARG A 253 4.23 29.71 -3.94
C ARG A 253 3.12 28.92 -3.24
N GLY A 254 1.85 29.23 -3.53
CA GLY A 254 0.69 28.59 -2.89
C GLY A 254 0.43 27.15 -3.38
N PHE A 255 -0.65 26.59 -2.85
CA PHE A 255 -1.07 25.21 -3.08
C PHE A 255 -1.08 24.79 -4.55
N PHE A 256 -1.66 25.59 -5.45
CA PHE A 256 -1.78 25.19 -6.86
C PHE A 256 -0.43 24.90 -7.51
N TRP A 257 0.58 25.73 -7.25
CA TRP A 257 1.90 25.48 -7.80
C TRP A 257 2.54 24.26 -7.14
N PHE A 258 2.49 24.20 -5.79
CA PHE A 258 3.16 23.13 -5.07
C PHE A 258 2.54 21.76 -5.41
N TYR A 259 1.20 21.66 -5.34
CA TYR A 259 0.49 20.42 -5.55
C TYR A 259 0.51 19.96 -7.02
N PHE A 260 0.20 20.85 -7.99
CA PHE A 260 0.10 20.44 -9.39
C PHE A 260 1.43 20.48 -10.13
N ILE A 261 2.26 21.49 -9.90
CA ILE A 261 3.52 21.64 -10.64
C ILE A 261 4.63 20.84 -9.93
N ASN A 262 4.87 21.08 -8.64
CA ASN A 262 5.96 20.42 -7.92
C ASN A 262 5.68 18.92 -7.72
N GLU A 263 4.52 18.56 -7.15
CA GLU A 263 4.22 17.17 -6.78
C GLU A 263 3.74 16.30 -7.94
N GLN A 264 3.26 16.85 -9.04
CA GLN A 264 2.82 16.05 -10.18
C GLN A 264 3.80 16.14 -11.35
N VAL A 265 4.14 17.36 -11.82
CA VAL A 265 4.96 17.53 -13.03
C VAL A 265 6.46 17.42 -12.70
N LEU A 266 6.98 18.21 -11.75
CA LEU A 266 8.40 18.20 -11.42
C LEU A 266 8.84 16.88 -10.78
N ARG A 267 7.97 16.25 -9.98
CA ARG A 267 8.20 14.90 -9.46
C ARG A 267 8.33 13.87 -10.57
N TYR A 268 7.43 13.90 -11.57
CA TYR A 268 7.54 13.02 -12.74
C TYR A 268 8.87 13.21 -13.46
N LEU A 269 9.33 14.46 -13.61
CA LEU A 269 10.58 14.81 -14.27
C LEU A 269 11.84 14.64 -13.39
N ASN A 270 11.72 14.13 -12.17
CA ASN A 270 12.79 14.02 -11.18
C ASN A 270 13.44 15.38 -10.82
N ARG A 271 12.61 16.43 -10.72
CA ARG A 271 12.99 17.83 -10.42
C ARG A 271 12.16 18.43 -9.27
N ARG A 272 11.55 17.59 -8.45
CA ARG A 272 10.77 18.00 -7.26
C ARG A 272 11.67 18.77 -6.27
N VAL A 273 11.07 19.71 -5.55
CA VAL A 273 11.72 20.47 -4.47
C VAL A 273 10.84 20.38 -3.21
N PRO A 274 11.39 19.99 -2.04
CA PRO A 274 12.76 19.46 -1.86
C PRO A 274 12.94 18.10 -2.54
N ARG A 275 14.19 17.75 -2.84
CA ARG A 275 14.53 16.40 -3.31
C ARG A 275 14.92 15.55 -2.10
N ASP A 276 13.97 14.91 -1.52
CA ASP A 276 14.04 14.18 -0.25
C ASP A 276 14.09 12.65 -0.38
N TYR A 277 14.03 12.11 -1.60
CA TYR A 277 14.18 10.68 -1.84
C TYR A 277 14.77 10.39 -3.22
N ASP A 278 15.44 9.27 -3.30
CA ASP A 278 15.98 8.74 -4.55
C ASP A 278 14.94 7.90 -5.32
N THR A 279 15.22 7.69 -6.60
CA THR A 279 14.35 6.88 -7.45
C THR A 279 14.82 5.41 -7.43
N VAL A 280 13.90 4.48 -7.22
CA VAL A 280 14.17 3.04 -7.30
C VAL A 280 14.76 2.68 -8.67
N PRO A 281 15.87 1.94 -8.76
CA PRO A 281 16.46 1.50 -10.02
C PRO A 281 15.44 0.77 -10.89
N LEU A 282 15.48 1.01 -12.21
CA LEU A 282 14.48 0.47 -13.15
C LEU A 282 14.36 -1.06 -13.09
N LEU A 283 15.48 -1.75 -13.02
CA LEU A 283 15.49 -3.22 -12.96
C LEU A 283 14.86 -3.74 -11.66
N LEU A 284 15.14 -3.07 -10.53
CA LEU A 284 14.54 -3.38 -9.25
C LEU A 284 13.03 -3.13 -9.28
N PHE A 285 12.59 -1.99 -9.86
CA PHE A 285 11.16 -1.67 -10.00
C PHE A 285 10.37 -2.76 -10.74
N TRP A 286 10.91 -3.29 -11.84
CA TRP A 286 10.31 -4.41 -12.56
C TRP A 286 10.44 -5.74 -11.79
N GLY A 287 11.54 -5.95 -11.08
CA GLY A 287 11.75 -7.12 -10.22
C GLY A 287 10.76 -7.17 -9.05
N LEU A 288 10.45 -6.02 -8.45
CA LEU A 288 9.47 -5.90 -7.37
C LEU A 288 8.07 -6.32 -7.80
N LEU A 289 7.67 -6.10 -9.05
CA LEU A 289 6.40 -6.62 -9.56
C LEU A 289 6.31 -8.15 -9.44
N VAL A 290 7.44 -8.84 -9.64
CA VAL A 290 7.51 -10.30 -9.44
C VAL A 290 7.33 -10.66 -7.98
N VAL A 291 7.97 -9.93 -7.07
CA VAL A 291 7.85 -10.13 -5.61
C VAL A 291 6.43 -9.87 -5.14
N TRP A 292 5.83 -8.76 -5.59
CA TRP A 292 4.47 -8.38 -5.19
C TRP A 292 3.40 -9.40 -5.57
N LEU A 293 3.57 -10.12 -6.69
CA LEU A 293 2.62 -11.11 -7.20
C LEU A 293 3.09 -12.57 -7.06
N ALA A 294 4.24 -12.83 -6.43
CA ALA A 294 4.68 -14.21 -6.20
C ALA A 294 3.63 -15.00 -5.39
N PRO A 295 3.41 -16.29 -5.67
CA PRO A 295 3.96 -17.10 -6.76
C PRO A 295 3.17 -16.98 -8.07
N TRP A 296 2.06 -16.25 -8.06
CA TRP A 296 1.08 -16.17 -9.15
C TRP A 296 1.67 -15.63 -10.45
N ILE A 297 2.66 -14.74 -10.35
CA ILE A 297 3.33 -14.13 -11.51
C ILE A 297 3.93 -15.18 -12.48
N ALA A 298 4.26 -16.38 -12.00
CA ALA A 298 4.78 -17.46 -12.83
C ALA A 298 3.83 -17.86 -13.97
N PHE A 299 2.54 -17.62 -13.81
CA PHE A 299 1.53 -17.93 -14.83
C PHE A 299 1.35 -16.82 -15.88
N VAL A 300 1.90 -15.61 -15.65
CA VAL A 300 1.64 -14.43 -16.49
C VAL A 300 2.05 -14.61 -17.94
N PHE A 301 3.23 -15.20 -18.20
CA PHE A 301 3.72 -15.39 -19.56
C PHE A 301 2.82 -16.33 -20.39
N ARG A 302 2.23 -17.33 -19.75
CA ARG A 302 1.26 -18.22 -20.41
C ARG A 302 -0.09 -17.54 -20.56
N ALA A 303 -0.48 -16.74 -19.59
CA ALA A 303 -1.65 -15.90 -19.67
C ALA A 303 -1.55 -14.91 -20.87
N LEU A 304 -0.43 -14.22 -21.03
CA LEU A 304 -0.20 -13.28 -22.15
C LEU A 304 -0.24 -13.95 -23.54
N GLY A 305 0.23 -15.19 -23.64
CA GLY A 305 0.29 -15.92 -24.93
C GLY A 305 -0.99 -16.63 -25.36
N SER A 306 -2.03 -16.66 -24.54
CA SER A 306 -3.08 -17.66 -24.69
C SER A 306 -4.36 -17.23 -25.42
N VAL A 307 -4.67 -15.95 -25.54
CA VAL A 307 -5.87 -15.48 -26.26
C VAL A 307 -5.75 -14.01 -26.72
N ARG A 308 -6.20 -13.74 -27.95
CA ARG A 308 -6.33 -12.38 -28.48
C ARG A 308 -7.80 -11.98 -28.56
N ASN A 309 -8.39 -11.56 -27.44
CA ASN A 309 -9.74 -10.99 -27.41
C ASN A 309 -9.72 -9.61 -26.74
N GLN A 310 -10.87 -8.92 -26.76
CA GLN A 310 -10.98 -7.57 -26.22
C GLN A 310 -10.61 -7.48 -24.72
N ALA A 311 -10.98 -8.47 -23.92
CA ALA A 311 -10.66 -8.49 -22.48
C ALA A 311 -9.14 -8.50 -22.25
N TRP A 312 -8.42 -9.39 -22.95
CA TRP A 312 -6.96 -9.47 -22.85
C TRP A 312 -6.27 -8.20 -23.35
N THR A 313 -6.76 -7.63 -24.46
CA THR A 313 -6.23 -6.38 -24.98
C THR A 313 -6.35 -5.25 -23.94
N LEU A 314 -7.51 -5.10 -23.31
CA LEU A 314 -7.71 -4.09 -22.26
C LEU A 314 -6.77 -4.29 -21.06
N LEU A 315 -6.64 -5.52 -20.58
CA LEU A 315 -5.82 -5.83 -19.42
C LEU A 315 -4.31 -5.63 -19.68
N ILE A 316 -3.85 -5.98 -20.90
CA ILE A 316 -2.46 -5.74 -21.32
C ILE A 316 -2.19 -4.23 -21.42
N ILE A 317 -3.10 -3.45 -22.04
CA ILE A 317 -2.95 -2.00 -22.12
C ILE A 317 -2.89 -1.39 -20.73
N TRP A 318 -3.77 -1.83 -19.82
CA TRP A 318 -3.80 -1.32 -18.46
C TRP A 318 -2.48 -1.58 -17.72
N ALA A 319 -1.99 -2.83 -17.68
CA ALA A 319 -0.72 -3.15 -17.06
C ALA A 319 0.46 -2.39 -17.71
N ALA A 320 0.48 -2.33 -19.05
CA ALA A 320 1.51 -1.62 -19.81
C ALA A 320 1.49 -0.11 -19.55
N CYS A 321 0.33 0.55 -19.53
CA CYS A 321 0.25 1.99 -19.23
C CYS A 321 0.90 2.34 -17.89
N VAL A 322 0.61 1.57 -16.83
CA VAL A 322 1.18 1.80 -15.51
C VAL A 322 2.70 1.58 -15.53
N MET A 323 3.15 0.42 -15.99
CA MET A 323 4.56 0.04 -15.94
C MET A 323 5.43 0.92 -16.84
N VAL A 324 4.96 1.24 -18.06
CA VAL A 324 5.69 2.12 -18.99
C VAL A 324 5.76 3.54 -18.44
N PHE A 325 4.65 4.08 -17.94
CA PHE A 325 4.63 5.44 -17.38
C PHE A 325 5.67 5.61 -16.27
N PHE A 326 5.69 4.70 -15.29
CA PHE A 326 6.65 4.79 -14.20
C PHE A 326 8.08 4.37 -14.58
N SER A 327 8.28 3.69 -15.70
CA SER A 327 9.63 3.44 -16.23
C SER A 327 10.34 4.74 -16.66
N PHE A 328 9.58 5.79 -17.02
CA PHE A 328 10.10 7.10 -17.42
C PHE A 328 9.96 8.21 -16.36
N SER A 329 9.53 7.85 -15.14
CA SER A 329 9.31 8.78 -14.03
C SER A 329 10.22 8.46 -12.85
N THR A 330 10.17 9.29 -11.78
CA THR A 330 10.61 8.85 -10.45
C THR A 330 9.81 7.62 -10.03
N ARG A 331 10.48 6.66 -9.45
CA ARG A 331 9.92 5.37 -9.06
C ARG A 331 10.04 5.16 -7.56
N GLN A 332 8.95 4.65 -7.00
CA GLN A 332 8.94 4.05 -5.67
C GLN A 332 8.47 2.59 -5.82
N GLU A 333 8.79 1.74 -4.86
CA GLU A 333 8.53 0.30 -4.93
C GLU A 333 7.04 -0.03 -5.04
N TYR A 334 6.16 0.81 -4.52
CA TYR A 334 4.70 0.64 -4.56
C TYR A 334 4.02 1.22 -5.81
N TYR A 335 4.74 1.93 -6.69
CA TYR A 335 4.15 2.51 -7.90
C TYR A 335 3.71 1.45 -8.92
N ALA A 336 4.20 0.22 -8.80
CA ALA A 336 3.74 -0.90 -9.62
C ALA A 336 2.36 -1.46 -9.19
N LEU A 337 1.83 -1.10 -8.01
CA LEU A 337 0.58 -1.66 -7.48
C LEU A 337 -0.63 -1.55 -8.42
N PRO A 338 -0.87 -0.43 -9.15
CA PRO A 338 -2.00 -0.34 -10.07
C PRO A 338 -1.92 -1.28 -11.29
N ALA A 339 -0.77 -1.94 -11.52
CA ALA A 339 -0.62 -2.99 -12.53
C ALA A 339 -1.02 -4.39 -12.00
N LEU A 340 -1.15 -4.58 -10.68
CA LEU A 340 -1.49 -5.88 -10.10
C LEU A 340 -2.91 -6.36 -10.48
N PRO A 341 -3.96 -5.51 -10.42
CA PRO A 341 -5.31 -5.94 -10.78
C PRO A 341 -5.44 -6.50 -12.21
N PRO A 342 -4.96 -5.84 -13.27
CA PRO A 342 -5.07 -6.40 -14.62
C PRO A 342 -4.27 -7.70 -14.78
N ILE A 343 -3.10 -7.83 -14.13
CA ILE A 343 -2.30 -9.06 -14.16
C ILE A 343 -3.03 -10.19 -13.43
N ALA A 344 -3.61 -9.92 -12.26
CA ALA A 344 -4.40 -10.89 -11.51
C ALA A 344 -5.64 -11.36 -12.30
N LEU A 345 -6.32 -10.45 -13.01
CA LEU A 345 -7.43 -10.78 -13.91
C LEU A 345 -6.99 -11.69 -15.07
N MET A 346 -5.86 -11.40 -15.71
CA MET A 346 -5.31 -12.25 -16.77
C MET A 346 -4.98 -13.66 -16.23
N ILE A 347 -4.27 -13.73 -15.10
CA ILE A 347 -3.91 -15.03 -14.50
C ILE A 347 -5.18 -15.78 -14.06
N GLY A 348 -6.14 -15.10 -13.43
CA GLY A 348 -7.42 -15.69 -13.00
C GLY A 348 -8.21 -16.29 -14.17
N GLY A 349 -8.30 -15.56 -15.29
CA GLY A 349 -8.89 -16.06 -16.53
C GLY A 349 -8.16 -17.26 -17.13
N TRP A 350 -6.82 -17.28 -17.03
CA TRP A 350 -6.01 -18.40 -17.48
C TRP A 350 -6.21 -19.64 -16.59
N LEU A 351 -6.16 -19.49 -15.25
CA LEU A 351 -6.37 -20.59 -14.30
C LEU A 351 -7.76 -21.23 -14.43
N ALA A 352 -8.80 -20.42 -14.59
CA ALA A 352 -10.16 -20.91 -14.77
C ALA A 352 -10.31 -21.72 -16.07
N ARG A 353 -9.62 -21.34 -17.14
CA ARG A 353 -9.59 -22.13 -18.38
C ARG A 353 -8.79 -23.41 -18.23
N GLU A 354 -7.62 -23.36 -17.56
CA GLU A 354 -6.82 -24.56 -17.27
C GLU A 354 -7.65 -25.62 -16.53
N GLU A 355 -8.48 -25.20 -15.59
CA GLU A 355 -9.36 -26.11 -14.82
C GLU A 355 -10.36 -26.85 -15.72
N ASN A 356 -10.83 -26.21 -16.79
CA ASN A 356 -11.85 -26.74 -17.70
C ASN A 356 -11.27 -27.46 -18.94
N CYS A 357 -9.96 -27.41 -19.17
CA CYS A 357 -9.31 -28.07 -20.28
C CYS A 357 -9.19 -29.61 -20.08
N SER A 358 -9.02 -30.37 -21.19
CA SER A 358 -8.70 -31.79 -21.13
C SER A 358 -7.29 -32.05 -20.59
N ALA A 359 -7.04 -33.24 -20.07
CA ALA A 359 -5.73 -33.60 -19.48
C ALA A 359 -4.53 -33.49 -20.45
N ARG A 360 -4.79 -33.62 -21.76
CA ARG A 360 -3.76 -33.52 -22.83
C ARG A 360 -3.63 -32.14 -23.43
N ASP A 361 -4.43 -31.19 -23.00
CA ASP A 361 -4.40 -29.81 -23.52
C ASP A 361 -3.03 -29.17 -23.22
N PRO A 362 -2.45 -28.43 -24.20
CA PRO A 362 -1.21 -27.69 -23.99
C PRO A 362 -1.22 -26.76 -22.77
N GLN A 363 -2.38 -26.24 -22.41
CA GLN A 363 -2.55 -25.37 -21.24
C GLN A 363 -2.31 -26.16 -19.93
N ARG A 364 -2.82 -27.39 -19.81
CA ARG A 364 -2.54 -28.29 -18.68
C ARG A 364 -1.08 -28.71 -18.58
N VAL A 365 -0.46 -28.97 -19.73
CA VAL A 365 0.98 -29.28 -19.79
C VAL A 365 1.80 -28.09 -19.32
N ALA A 366 1.42 -26.88 -19.75
CA ALA A 366 2.07 -25.64 -19.29
C ALA A 366 1.91 -25.45 -17.79
N GLY A 367 0.71 -25.64 -17.23
CA GLY A 367 0.47 -25.54 -15.79
C GLY A 367 1.30 -26.52 -14.96
N ARG A 368 1.46 -27.77 -15.42
CA ARG A 368 2.35 -28.75 -14.77
C ARG A 368 3.82 -28.32 -14.79
N ARG A 369 4.30 -27.78 -15.92
CA ARG A 369 5.68 -27.26 -16.02
C ARG A 369 5.90 -26.08 -15.07
N ILE A 370 4.95 -25.15 -14.99
CA ILE A 370 5.01 -24.03 -14.05
C ILE A 370 5.02 -24.56 -12.61
N ALA A 371 4.15 -25.52 -12.28
CA ALA A 371 4.12 -26.12 -10.95
C ALA A 371 5.45 -26.80 -10.58
N PHE A 372 6.11 -27.46 -11.54
CA PHE A 372 7.43 -28.02 -11.32
C PHE A 372 8.50 -26.95 -11.06
N VAL A 373 8.49 -25.86 -11.82
CA VAL A 373 9.40 -24.71 -11.57
C VAL A 373 9.13 -24.10 -10.21
N LEU A 374 7.85 -23.87 -9.85
CA LEU A 374 7.48 -23.36 -8.54
C LEU A 374 7.90 -24.29 -7.40
N PHE A 375 7.82 -25.62 -7.61
CA PHE A 375 8.31 -26.60 -6.65
C PHE A 375 9.83 -26.49 -6.44
N LEU A 376 10.62 -26.36 -7.51
CA LEU A 376 12.06 -26.18 -7.40
C LEU A 376 12.41 -24.88 -6.65
N LEU A 377 11.77 -23.77 -7.01
CA LEU A 377 11.97 -22.48 -6.32
C LEU A 377 11.50 -22.55 -4.86
N GLY A 378 10.36 -23.20 -4.61
CA GLY A 378 9.83 -23.40 -3.27
C GLY A 378 10.73 -24.29 -2.42
N ALA A 379 11.31 -25.35 -2.98
CA ALA A 379 12.27 -26.22 -2.29
C ALA A 379 13.56 -25.45 -1.90
N VAL A 380 14.08 -24.64 -2.83
CA VAL A 380 15.26 -23.77 -2.54
C VAL A 380 14.92 -22.75 -1.47
N GLY A 381 13.79 -22.03 -1.61
CA GLY A 381 13.36 -21.04 -0.63
C GLY A 381 13.07 -21.66 0.74
N SER A 382 12.42 -22.83 0.78
CA SER A 382 12.19 -23.59 2.00
C SER A 382 13.50 -24.05 2.65
N GLY A 383 14.42 -24.56 1.85
CA GLY A 383 15.75 -24.97 2.34
C GLY A 383 16.51 -23.79 2.95
N LEU A 384 16.51 -22.64 2.29
CA LEU A 384 17.15 -21.42 2.79
C LEU A 384 16.51 -20.92 4.08
N ALA A 385 15.18 -20.77 4.10
CA ALA A 385 14.46 -20.30 5.29
C ALA A 385 14.63 -21.28 6.47
N GLY A 386 14.56 -22.60 6.21
CA GLY A 386 14.79 -23.64 7.21
C GLY A 386 16.24 -23.64 7.74
N PHE A 387 17.22 -23.49 6.84
CA PHE A 387 18.63 -23.37 7.22
C PHE A 387 18.88 -22.16 8.13
N LEU A 388 18.35 -20.98 7.73
CA LEU A 388 18.46 -19.77 8.55
C LEU A 388 17.79 -19.95 9.91
N ALA A 389 16.59 -20.55 9.97
CA ALA A 389 15.87 -20.80 11.21
C ALA A 389 16.60 -21.77 12.15
N ILE A 390 17.27 -22.80 11.61
CA ILE A 390 18.01 -23.80 12.42
C ILE A 390 19.35 -23.25 12.88
N ARG A 391 20.06 -22.52 12.02
CA ARG A 391 21.37 -21.94 12.33
C ARG A 391 21.31 -20.71 13.23
N ALA A 392 20.18 -20.01 13.21
CA ALA A 392 19.99 -18.80 13.98
C ALA A 392 20.06 -19.08 15.48
N GLN A 393 20.90 -18.35 16.18
CA GLN A 393 21.00 -18.43 17.64
C GLN A 393 19.75 -17.79 18.27
N PRO A 394 19.18 -18.40 19.32
CA PRO A 394 18.07 -17.79 20.05
C PRO A 394 18.48 -16.41 20.59
N VAL A 395 17.66 -15.40 20.38
CA VAL A 395 17.83 -14.08 20.97
C VAL A 395 17.29 -14.13 22.40
N SER A 396 18.03 -13.60 23.35
CA SER A 396 17.61 -13.56 24.75
C SER A 396 16.32 -12.73 24.90
N PRO A 397 15.36 -13.16 25.71
CA PRO A 397 14.16 -12.37 25.98
C PRO A 397 14.52 -10.96 26.47
N GLY A 398 13.95 -9.92 25.86
CA GLY A 398 14.21 -8.53 26.22
C GLY A 398 15.45 -7.90 25.57
N MET A 399 16.20 -8.62 24.74
CA MET A 399 17.31 -8.02 23.98
C MET A 399 16.76 -7.11 22.89
N ASP A 400 17.34 -5.93 22.77
CA ASP A 400 17.02 -5.01 21.67
C ASP A 400 17.60 -5.54 20.35
N ILE A 401 16.73 -5.76 19.36
CA ILE A 401 17.11 -6.30 18.06
C ILE A 401 18.07 -5.38 17.33
N SER A 402 18.00 -4.07 17.56
CA SER A 402 18.88 -3.08 16.92
C SER A 402 20.37 -3.36 17.14
N THR A 403 20.73 -3.91 18.30
CA THR A 403 22.13 -4.28 18.61
C THR A 403 22.69 -5.39 17.73
N LEU A 404 21.84 -6.07 16.98
CA LEU A 404 22.18 -7.18 16.08
C LEU A 404 22.11 -6.76 14.59
N LEU A 405 21.70 -5.53 14.29
CA LEU A 405 21.58 -5.02 12.92
C LEU A 405 22.95 -4.58 12.39
N THR A 406 23.07 -4.61 11.07
CA THR A 406 24.18 -3.98 10.33
C THR A 406 23.59 -2.83 9.57
N GLN A 407 23.92 -1.59 9.92
CA GLN A 407 23.36 -0.42 9.29
C GLN A 407 23.79 -0.31 7.81
N ASN A 408 22.83 -0.07 6.92
CA ASN A 408 23.03 0.14 5.49
C ASN A 408 22.33 1.44 5.03
N PRO A 409 22.85 2.63 5.40
CA PRO A 409 22.20 3.91 5.13
C PRO A 409 21.91 4.17 3.63
N GLY A 410 22.68 3.58 2.73
CA GLY A 410 22.48 3.73 1.29
C GLY A 410 21.18 3.13 0.75
N GLU A 411 20.50 2.29 1.53
CA GLU A 411 19.26 1.61 1.12
C GLU A 411 18.01 2.21 1.78
N TYR A 412 18.15 3.23 2.63
CA TYR A 412 17.03 3.83 3.37
C TYR A 412 16.11 4.70 2.50
N ALA A 413 16.47 4.92 1.24
CA ALA A 413 15.57 5.49 0.25
C ALA A 413 14.35 4.60 -0.10
N LEU A 414 14.35 3.33 0.33
CA LEU A 414 13.24 2.41 0.18
C LEU A 414 12.35 2.44 1.44
N SER A 415 11.02 2.38 1.28
CA SER A 415 10.06 2.38 2.39
C SER A 415 10.27 1.23 3.41
N LEU A 416 11.00 0.20 3.02
CA LEU A 416 11.38 -0.94 3.86
C LEU A 416 12.90 -1.16 3.87
N GLY A 417 13.69 -0.11 3.62
CA GLY A 417 15.15 -0.17 3.53
C GLY A 417 15.81 -0.77 4.77
N HIS A 418 15.31 -0.46 5.94
CA HIS A 418 15.78 -1.04 7.20
C HIS A 418 15.67 -2.57 7.32
N LEU A 419 14.85 -3.23 6.49
CA LEU A 419 14.85 -4.70 6.43
C LEU A 419 16.15 -5.26 5.84
N LEU A 420 16.93 -4.46 5.13
CA LEU A 420 18.24 -4.83 4.60
C LEU A 420 19.35 -4.76 5.66
N ASP A 421 19.07 -4.20 6.84
CA ASP A 421 19.97 -4.19 8.00
C ASP A 421 20.03 -5.54 8.72
N LEU A 422 19.15 -6.49 8.34
CA LEU A 422 19.09 -7.81 8.96
C LEU A 422 20.35 -8.63 8.71
N SER A 423 21.08 -8.93 9.77
CA SER A 423 22.25 -9.80 9.76
C SER A 423 21.86 -11.26 10.05
N THR A 424 22.78 -12.21 9.84
CA THR A 424 22.55 -13.61 10.21
C THR A 424 22.32 -13.80 11.71
N ARG A 425 22.85 -12.91 12.57
CA ARG A 425 22.62 -12.92 14.01
C ARG A 425 21.20 -12.51 14.37
N THR A 426 20.63 -11.57 13.63
CA THR A 426 19.26 -11.09 13.81
C THR A 426 18.23 -12.16 13.49
N MET A 427 18.56 -13.15 12.62
CA MET A 427 17.63 -14.21 12.20
C MET A 427 17.06 -15.03 13.35
N GLY A 428 17.71 -15.03 14.52
CA GLY A 428 17.18 -15.68 15.73
C GLY A 428 15.83 -15.14 16.19
N ALA A 429 15.62 -13.83 16.08
CA ALA A 429 14.35 -13.20 16.40
C ALA A 429 13.22 -13.59 15.43
N PHE A 430 13.56 -13.97 14.20
CA PHE A 430 12.63 -14.35 13.14
C PHE A 430 12.47 -15.87 12.97
N ARG A 431 12.95 -16.68 13.93
CA ARG A 431 12.96 -18.14 13.79
C ARG A 431 11.59 -18.73 13.49
N LEU A 432 10.53 -18.31 14.17
CA LEU A 432 9.18 -18.81 13.94
C LEU A 432 8.62 -18.37 12.57
N PRO A 433 8.68 -17.09 12.17
CA PRO A 433 8.35 -16.66 10.80
C PRO A 433 9.11 -17.44 9.71
N LEU A 434 10.41 -17.68 9.90
CA LEU A 434 11.23 -18.43 8.95
C LEU A 434 10.78 -19.90 8.84
N LEU A 435 10.48 -20.58 9.96
CA LEU A 435 9.97 -21.95 9.96
C LEU A 435 8.61 -22.04 9.28
N LEU A 436 7.68 -21.13 9.58
CA LEU A 436 6.38 -21.07 8.92
C LEU A 436 6.53 -20.86 7.41
N THR A 437 7.43 -19.97 6.99
CA THR A 437 7.74 -19.74 5.58
C THR A 437 8.31 -20.99 4.92
N ALA A 438 9.26 -21.67 5.57
CA ALA A 438 9.85 -22.90 5.05
C ALA A 438 8.79 -23.99 4.85
N ILE A 439 7.94 -24.22 5.85
CA ILE A 439 6.86 -25.22 5.77
C ILE A 439 5.85 -24.84 4.69
N ALA A 440 5.45 -23.56 4.63
CA ALA A 440 4.50 -23.09 3.63
C ALA A 440 5.01 -23.31 2.20
N LEU A 441 6.25 -22.89 1.92
CA LEU A 441 6.87 -23.05 0.59
C LEU A 441 7.01 -24.53 0.21
N ALA A 442 7.51 -25.38 1.11
CA ALA A 442 7.65 -26.80 0.85
C ALA A 442 6.30 -27.47 0.58
N ALA A 443 5.36 -27.34 1.52
CA ALA A 443 4.07 -28.01 1.44
C ALA A 443 3.21 -27.49 0.29
N GLY A 444 3.10 -26.17 0.15
CA GLY A 444 2.22 -25.56 -0.85
C GLY A 444 2.65 -25.83 -2.28
N THR A 445 3.95 -25.71 -2.57
CA THR A 445 4.46 -25.98 -3.93
C THR A 445 4.46 -27.47 -4.26
N LEU A 446 4.75 -28.36 -3.28
CA LEU A 446 4.67 -29.80 -3.46
C LEU A 446 3.24 -30.25 -3.73
N VAL A 447 2.28 -29.82 -2.91
CA VAL A 447 0.85 -30.15 -3.10
C VAL A 447 0.35 -29.61 -4.44
N ASN A 448 0.75 -28.39 -4.84
CA ASN A 448 0.42 -27.86 -6.17
C ASN A 448 0.96 -28.74 -7.30
N LEU A 449 2.21 -29.19 -7.19
CA LEU A 449 2.83 -30.08 -8.20
C LEU A 449 2.09 -31.44 -8.29
N ILE A 450 1.85 -32.08 -7.16
CA ILE A 450 1.14 -33.38 -7.10
C ILE A 450 -0.28 -33.21 -7.66
N ALA A 451 -1.03 -32.19 -7.18
CA ALA A 451 -2.41 -31.97 -7.60
C ALA A 451 -2.53 -31.74 -9.12
N ARG A 452 -1.63 -30.94 -9.72
CA ARG A 452 -1.60 -30.77 -11.19
C ARG A 452 -1.17 -32.02 -11.93
N SER A 453 -0.30 -32.84 -11.36
CA SER A 453 0.12 -34.12 -11.96
C SER A 453 -1.03 -35.13 -12.05
N VAL A 454 -1.93 -35.12 -11.06
CA VAL A 454 -3.14 -35.98 -11.03
C VAL A 454 -4.39 -35.23 -11.55
N ASN A 455 -4.23 -34.12 -12.25
CA ASN A 455 -5.29 -33.29 -12.86
C ASN A 455 -6.30 -32.67 -11.88
N MET A 456 -5.96 -32.52 -10.61
CA MET A 456 -6.74 -31.81 -9.58
C MET A 456 -6.37 -30.31 -9.52
N ILE A 457 -6.56 -29.58 -10.62
CA ILE A 457 -6.05 -28.19 -10.80
C ILE A 457 -6.55 -27.24 -9.71
N ARG A 458 -7.83 -27.35 -9.33
CA ARG A 458 -8.44 -26.52 -8.29
C ARG A 458 -7.72 -26.68 -6.95
N ILE A 459 -7.36 -27.92 -6.58
CA ILE A 459 -6.61 -28.20 -5.35
C ILE A 459 -5.22 -27.57 -5.44
N GLY A 460 -4.56 -27.64 -6.61
CA GLY A 460 -3.28 -26.98 -6.83
C GLY A 460 -3.34 -25.47 -6.64
N ASN A 461 -4.38 -24.81 -7.16
CA ASN A 461 -4.58 -23.37 -6.98
C ASN A 461 -4.85 -23.03 -5.51
N TYR A 462 -5.64 -23.82 -4.80
CA TYR A 462 -5.90 -23.61 -3.37
C TYR A 462 -4.67 -23.87 -2.51
N ALA A 463 -3.81 -24.83 -2.88
CA ALA A 463 -2.56 -25.08 -2.20
C ALA A 463 -1.61 -23.87 -2.28
N LEU A 464 -1.50 -23.22 -3.45
CA LEU A 464 -0.73 -21.98 -3.59
C LEU A 464 -1.34 -20.84 -2.78
N ALA A 465 -2.66 -20.70 -2.76
CA ALA A 465 -3.32 -19.68 -1.95
C ALA A 465 -3.09 -19.92 -0.45
N ALA A 466 -3.26 -21.14 0.03
CA ALA A 466 -3.02 -21.52 1.42
C ALA A 466 -1.54 -21.31 1.83
N MET A 467 -0.61 -21.65 0.95
CA MET A 467 0.81 -21.33 1.11
C MET A 467 1.02 -19.83 1.36
N MET A 468 0.40 -18.99 0.52
CA MET A 468 0.52 -17.55 0.67
C MET A 468 -0.17 -17.04 1.94
N VAL A 469 -1.31 -17.59 2.34
CA VAL A 469 -1.94 -17.24 3.63
C VAL A 469 -0.96 -17.46 4.78
N VAL A 470 -0.31 -18.64 4.84
CA VAL A 470 0.67 -18.94 5.89
C VAL A 470 1.89 -18.01 5.79
N PHE A 471 2.39 -17.77 4.57
CA PHE A 471 3.49 -16.84 4.34
C PHE A 471 3.15 -15.40 4.80
N LEU A 472 1.94 -14.90 4.48
CA LEU A 472 1.51 -13.57 4.89
C LEU A 472 1.34 -13.45 6.42
N ILE A 473 0.92 -14.53 7.10
CA ILE A 473 0.94 -14.59 8.57
C ILE A 473 2.38 -14.53 9.09
N ALA A 474 3.29 -15.28 8.50
CA ALA A 474 4.71 -15.24 8.87
C ALA A 474 5.32 -13.84 8.64
N ALA A 475 5.00 -13.20 7.50
CA ALA A 475 5.43 -11.84 7.19
C ALA A 475 4.88 -10.82 8.20
N HIS A 476 3.61 -10.97 8.61
CA HIS A 476 3.03 -10.14 9.67
C HIS A 476 3.77 -10.30 11.00
N MET A 477 4.04 -11.55 11.40
CA MET A 477 4.81 -11.82 12.63
C MET A 477 6.22 -11.21 12.56
N ALA A 478 6.88 -11.30 11.39
CA ALA A 478 8.17 -10.67 11.18
C ALA A 478 8.10 -9.14 11.33
N LEU A 479 7.07 -8.50 10.75
CA LEU A 479 6.86 -7.05 10.88
C LEU A 479 6.62 -6.64 12.35
N VAL A 480 5.82 -7.40 13.10
CA VAL A 480 5.63 -7.16 14.55
C VAL A 480 6.94 -7.29 15.31
N THR A 481 7.73 -8.32 15.02
CA THR A 481 9.04 -8.53 15.67
C THR A 481 10.01 -7.40 15.37
N PHE A 482 9.98 -6.83 14.16
CA PHE A 482 10.86 -5.76 13.72
C PHE A 482 10.36 -4.35 14.08
N SER A 483 9.10 -4.22 14.49
CA SER A 483 8.46 -2.93 14.74
C SER A 483 9.19 -2.00 15.73
N PRO A 484 9.93 -2.45 16.78
CA PRO A 484 10.67 -1.53 17.64
C PRO A 484 11.75 -0.72 16.90
N VAL A 485 12.31 -1.27 15.82
CA VAL A 485 13.29 -0.56 14.97
C VAL A 485 12.57 0.48 14.10
N LEU A 486 11.38 0.15 13.61
CA LEU A 486 10.61 0.99 12.68
C LEU A 486 9.66 1.98 13.36
N SER A 487 9.57 1.99 14.71
CA SER A 487 8.59 2.81 15.45
C SER A 487 9.19 3.31 16.75
N SER A 488 8.89 4.54 17.10
CA SER A 488 9.26 5.12 18.39
C SER A 488 8.17 4.97 19.48
N LYS A 489 7.17 4.08 19.26
CA LYS A 489 6.07 3.88 20.21
C LYS A 489 6.54 3.48 21.62
N VAL A 490 7.50 2.56 21.71
CA VAL A 490 8.05 2.11 23.02
C VAL A 490 8.63 3.29 23.79
N LEU A 491 9.29 4.22 23.09
CA LEU A 491 9.87 5.43 23.67
C LEU A 491 8.77 6.42 24.08
N ALA A 492 7.74 6.61 23.24
CA ALA A 492 6.58 7.43 23.57
C ALA A 492 5.85 6.91 24.82
N ASP A 493 5.60 5.60 24.91
CA ASP A 493 4.95 4.96 26.05
C ASP A 493 5.78 5.13 27.35
N ALA A 494 7.11 5.15 27.24
CA ALA A 494 8.01 5.34 28.39
C ALA A 494 7.97 6.77 28.96
N ILE A 495 7.81 7.78 28.11
CA ILE A 495 7.77 9.18 28.56
C ILE A 495 6.36 9.69 28.83
N GLN A 496 5.33 9.09 28.25
CA GLN A 496 3.93 9.53 28.41
C GLN A 496 3.50 9.72 29.87
N PRO A 497 3.80 8.81 30.83
CA PRO A 497 3.44 9.00 32.25
C PRO A 497 4.28 10.06 32.97
N ARG A 498 5.40 10.50 32.39
CA ARG A 498 6.35 11.44 32.99
C ARG A 498 6.20 12.86 32.47
N ILE A 499 5.58 13.02 31.28
CA ILE A 499 5.52 14.27 30.57
C ILE A 499 4.46 15.20 31.17
N LYS A 500 4.81 16.48 31.37
CA LYS A 500 3.93 17.53 31.87
C LYS A 500 3.58 18.53 30.77
N ALA A 501 2.61 19.38 31.01
CA ALA A 501 2.13 20.37 30.03
C ALA A 501 3.22 21.33 29.52
N GLY A 502 4.20 21.69 30.36
CA GLY A 502 5.29 22.59 29.99
C GLY A 502 6.53 21.90 29.42
N ASP A 503 6.58 20.58 29.39
CA ASP A 503 7.74 19.84 28.90
C ASP A 503 7.82 19.88 27.37
N VAL A 504 9.05 19.89 26.85
CA VAL A 504 9.35 19.89 25.41
C VAL A 504 9.74 18.49 24.99
N VAL A 505 9.24 18.04 23.84
CA VAL A 505 9.71 16.85 23.13
C VAL A 505 10.37 17.30 21.86
N GLU A 506 11.58 16.85 21.62
CA GLU A 506 12.41 17.24 20.50
C GLU A 506 12.98 16.04 19.78
N ILE A 507 12.98 16.05 18.46
CA ILE A 507 13.57 15.03 17.59
C ILE A 507 14.87 15.60 17.01
N ASN A 508 15.97 14.89 17.20
CA ASN A 508 17.23 15.20 16.56
C ASN A 508 17.27 14.57 15.17
N GLY A 509 17.32 15.41 14.12
CA GLY A 509 17.23 15.00 12.73
C GLY A 509 15.86 15.26 12.11
N GLU A 510 15.56 14.59 11.02
CA GLU A 510 14.29 14.78 10.29
C GLU A 510 13.07 14.32 11.11
N TYR A 511 11.95 15.02 10.92
CA TYR A 511 10.69 14.72 11.61
C TYR A 511 10.26 13.26 11.43
N GLU A 512 10.43 12.75 10.23
CA GLU A 512 10.02 11.42 9.81
C GLU A 512 10.68 10.31 10.63
N ALA A 513 11.92 10.51 11.07
CA ALA A 513 12.69 9.51 11.83
C ALA A 513 12.09 9.17 13.22
N GLY A 514 11.34 10.12 13.82
CA GLY A 514 10.69 9.93 15.13
C GLY A 514 9.22 10.37 15.13
N SER A 515 8.57 10.45 13.98
CA SER A 515 7.23 11.04 13.80
C SER A 515 6.12 10.35 14.61
N THR A 516 6.28 9.08 14.97
CA THR A 516 5.34 8.38 15.87
C THR A 516 5.26 9.00 17.26
N LEU A 517 6.29 9.73 17.73
CA LEU A 517 6.23 10.42 19.02
C LEU A 517 5.09 11.44 19.08
N GLY A 518 4.98 12.31 18.05
CA GLY A 518 3.92 13.31 17.96
C GLY A 518 2.54 12.68 18.01
N PHE A 519 2.33 11.62 17.23
CA PHE A 519 1.06 10.89 17.17
C PHE A 519 0.66 10.26 18.52
N TYR A 520 1.57 9.48 19.16
CA TYR A 520 1.24 8.77 20.41
C TYR A 520 1.15 9.70 21.60
N LEU A 521 1.99 10.73 21.66
CA LEU A 521 1.94 11.74 22.73
C LEU A 521 0.84 12.78 22.49
N ARG A 522 0.21 12.80 21.32
CA ARG A 522 -0.83 13.75 20.90
C ARG A 522 -0.41 15.21 21.06
N ARG A 523 0.81 15.52 20.71
CA ARG A 523 1.40 16.86 20.82
C ARG A 523 2.38 17.15 19.70
N GLN A 524 2.61 18.44 19.47
CA GLN A 524 3.67 18.90 18.58
C GLN A 524 5.04 18.58 19.18
N VAL A 525 5.98 18.20 18.33
CA VAL A 525 7.37 17.97 18.67
C VAL A 525 8.25 19.04 17.99
N ARG A 526 9.33 19.45 18.67
CA ARG A 526 10.35 20.30 18.06
C ARG A 526 11.34 19.45 17.28
N ILE A 527 12.09 20.07 16.40
CA ILE A 527 12.96 19.39 15.43
C ILE A 527 14.32 20.08 15.44
N LEU A 528 15.33 19.36 15.91
CA LEU A 528 16.72 19.83 15.96
C LEU A 528 17.44 19.46 14.66
N ASN A 529 17.99 20.44 13.95
CA ASN A 529 18.79 20.28 12.72
C ASN A 529 18.10 19.53 11.57
N GLY A 530 16.75 19.41 11.59
CA GLY A 530 15.97 18.58 10.65
C GLY A 530 14.94 19.35 9.84
N ARG A 531 15.19 20.63 9.48
CA ARG A 531 14.29 21.41 8.60
C ARG A 531 14.41 20.95 7.15
N SER A 532 13.89 19.78 6.86
CA SER A 532 13.98 19.08 5.57
C SER A 532 12.70 18.29 5.27
N SER A 533 12.69 17.52 4.21
CA SER A 533 11.69 16.52 3.86
C SER A 533 10.24 17.06 3.81
N ASP A 534 9.27 16.30 4.26
CA ASP A 534 7.82 16.54 4.15
C ASP A 534 7.35 17.87 4.80
N LEU A 535 8.00 18.30 5.87
CA LEU A 535 7.63 19.53 6.59
C LEU A 535 8.31 20.80 6.05
N TRP A 536 9.35 20.66 5.24
CA TRP A 536 10.16 21.79 4.79
C TRP A 536 9.34 22.86 4.10
N TYR A 537 8.50 22.50 3.11
CA TYR A 537 7.76 23.48 2.33
C TYR A 537 6.71 24.22 3.16
N GLY A 538 5.95 23.51 3.99
CA GLY A 538 4.97 24.11 4.88
C GLY A 538 5.59 25.02 5.93
N SER A 539 6.84 24.79 6.34
CA SER A 539 7.57 25.63 7.30
C SER A 539 8.00 27.00 6.76
N LEU A 540 7.87 27.21 5.45
CA LEU A 540 8.21 28.48 4.81
C LEU A 540 7.07 29.51 4.86
N PHE A 541 5.86 29.11 5.23
CA PHE A 541 4.73 30.01 5.38
C PHE A 541 4.86 30.84 6.65
N ASP A 542 4.40 32.12 6.60
CA ASP A 542 4.56 33.09 7.68
C ASP A 542 3.86 32.67 8.99
N ASP A 543 2.80 31.86 8.89
CA ASP A 543 2.04 31.34 10.04
C ASP A 543 2.52 29.95 10.53
N ALA A 544 3.64 29.46 10.01
CA ALA A 544 4.21 28.19 10.45
C ALA A 544 4.71 28.30 11.91
N PRO A 545 4.43 27.30 12.75
CA PRO A 545 4.94 27.31 14.13
C PRO A 545 6.46 27.20 14.15
N HIS A 546 7.10 27.89 15.10
CA HIS A 546 8.55 27.87 15.30
C HIS A 546 8.97 26.58 16.01
N LEU A 547 9.09 25.50 15.27
CA LEU A 547 9.41 24.16 15.78
C LEU A 547 10.82 23.70 15.41
N PHE A 548 11.53 24.44 14.57
CA PHE A 548 12.86 24.05 14.11
C PHE A 548 13.94 24.75 14.91
N ASP A 549 14.80 23.96 15.52
CA ASP A 549 15.95 24.40 16.28
C ASP A 549 17.27 24.07 15.56
N ASP A 550 18.23 24.94 15.77
CA ASP A 550 19.64 24.71 15.47
C ASP A 550 20.41 24.39 16.76
N ASP A 551 21.70 24.08 16.65
CA ASP A 551 22.54 23.77 17.80
C ASP A 551 22.60 24.92 18.83
N ALA A 552 22.44 26.17 18.41
CA ALA A 552 22.52 27.32 19.31
C ALA A 552 21.22 27.48 20.12
N SER A 553 20.07 27.43 19.47
CA SER A 553 18.74 27.48 20.11
C SER A 553 18.53 26.24 21.00
N PHE A 554 18.93 25.07 20.56
CA PHE A 554 18.87 23.83 21.36
C PHE A 554 19.72 23.92 22.62
N ARG A 555 20.98 24.40 22.54
CA ARG A 555 21.82 24.59 23.74
C ARG A 555 21.19 25.53 24.75
N GLN A 556 20.56 26.60 24.30
CA GLN A 556 19.84 27.53 25.16
C GLN A 556 18.64 26.85 25.83
N LEU A 557 17.86 26.08 25.07
CA LEU A 557 16.72 25.31 25.59
C LEU A 557 17.18 24.26 26.62
N TRP A 558 18.19 23.46 26.28
CA TRP A 558 18.70 22.39 27.13
C TRP A 558 19.25 22.87 28.48
N SER A 559 19.90 24.04 28.48
CA SER A 559 20.44 24.69 29.68
C SER A 559 19.38 25.48 30.46
N GLY A 560 18.18 25.61 29.93
CA GLY A 560 17.08 26.32 30.55
C GLY A 560 16.40 25.56 31.69
N SER A 561 15.33 26.15 32.23
CA SER A 561 14.54 25.55 33.31
C SER A 561 13.50 24.56 32.84
N GLN A 562 13.20 24.51 31.54
CA GLN A 562 12.24 23.59 30.96
C GLN A 562 12.82 22.17 30.90
N ARG A 563 11.97 21.18 31.16
CA ARG A 563 12.32 19.80 30.95
C ARG A 563 12.20 19.44 29.46
N ILE A 564 13.24 18.84 28.91
CA ILE A 564 13.33 18.43 27.53
C ILE A 564 13.45 16.91 27.47
N PHE A 565 12.69 16.28 26.58
CA PHE A 565 12.84 14.91 26.15
C PHE A 565 13.35 14.91 24.73
N LEU A 566 14.64 14.62 24.56
CA LEU A 566 15.30 14.56 23.26
C LEU A 566 15.27 13.12 22.76
N TRP A 567 14.59 12.90 21.64
CA TRP A 567 14.70 11.68 20.85
C TRP A 567 15.92 11.78 19.93
N THR A 568 16.71 10.74 19.90
CA THR A 568 17.87 10.64 19.00
C THR A 568 18.16 9.19 18.65
N GLU A 569 18.77 8.94 17.50
CA GLU A 569 19.45 7.68 17.23
C GLU A 569 20.69 7.57 18.12
N GLN A 570 20.97 6.37 18.62
CA GLN A 570 22.08 6.15 19.56
C GLN A 570 23.45 6.53 18.99
N ASP A 571 23.62 6.41 17.67
CA ASP A 571 24.87 6.72 16.96
C ASP A 571 24.99 8.21 16.57
N HIS A 572 23.91 9.00 16.75
CA HIS A 572 23.84 10.40 16.34
C HIS A 572 23.47 11.36 17.48
N VAL A 573 23.90 11.06 18.69
CA VAL A 573 23.65 11.94 19.84
C VAL A 573 24.34 13.29 19.65
N PRO A 574 23.60 14.42 19.70
CA PRO A 574 24.21 15.74 19.54
C PRO A 574 25.08 16.12 20.76
N THR A 575 25.93 17.12 20.61
CA THR A 575 26.73 17.64 21.73
C THR A 575 25.81 18.32 22.76
N LEU A 576 25.65 17.72 23.93
CA LEU A 576 24.80 18.19 25.01
C LEU A 576 25.54 19.19 25.92
N PRO A 577 24.96 20.37 26.22
CA PRO A 577 25.65 21.42 27.00
C PRO A 577 25.58 21.21 28.54
N GLY A 578 25.04 20.10 29.01
CA GLY A 578 24.85 19.83 30.42
C GLY A 578 24.56 18.36 30.73
N PRO A 579 24.06 18.05 31.93
CA PRO A 579 23.71 16.69 32.27
C PRO A 579 22.64 16.11 31.38
N ALA A 580 22.79 14.82 31.02
CA ALA A 580 21.82 14.07 30.22
C ALA A 580 21.47 12.77 31.00
N TYR A 581 20.18 12.54 31.11
CA TYR A 581 19.65 11.34 31.77
C TYR A 581 18.94 10.49 30.71
N ALA A 582 19.44 9.28 30.48
CA ALA A 582 18.77 8.31 29.63
C ALA A 582 17.46 7.86 30.29
N ILE A 583 16.35 8.09 29.62
CA ILE A 583 14.99 7.77 30.09
C ILE A 583 14.55 6.42 29.59
N ALA A 584 14.77 6.15 28.30
CA ALA A 584 14.41 4.91 27.63
C ALA A 584 15.25 4.70 26.36
N HIS A 585 15.42 3.45 25.95
CA HIS A 585 16.05 3.06 24.69
C HIS A 585 15.26 1.92 24.05
N SER A 586 15.15 1.89 22.75
CA SER A 586 14.50 0.82 21.99
C SER A 586 14.77 0.99 20.49
N GLY A 587 15.10 -0.09 19.81
CA GLY A 587 15.22 -0.12 18.36
C GLY A 587 16.35 0.74 17.80
N GLY A 588 17.46 0.92 18.52
CA GLY A 588 18.57 1.80 18.12
C GLY A 588 18.35 3.28 18.41
N LYS A 589 17.23 3.61 19.04
CA LYS A 589 16.80 4.96 19.39
C LYS A 589 16.75 5.14 20.90
N GLU A 590 16.92 6.36 21.38
CA GLU A 590 16.83 6.67 22.81
C GLU A 590 16.13 8.01 23.08
N ILE A 591 15.62 8.13 24.29
CA ILE A 591 15.17 9.40 24.86
C ILE A 591 16.13 9.83 25.95
N LEU A 592 16.73 11.00 25.76
CA LEU A 592 17.53 11.69 26.77
C LEU A 592 16.73 12.83 27.39
N SER A 593 17.02 13.19 28.64
CA SER A 593 16.40 14.36 29.29
C SER A 593 17.45 15.18 30.02
N ASN A 594 17.29 16.52 30.04
CA ASN A 594 18.12 17.44 30.81
C ASN A 594 17.79 17.42 32.30
N GLN A 595 16.67 16.77 32.69
CA GLN A 595 16.23 16.64 34.10
C GLN A 595 15.85 15.19 34.37
N ARG A 596 15.99 14.78 35.68
CA ARG A 596 15.60 13.43 36.15
C ARG A 596 14.09 13.19 36.16
#